data_433341fc2d36db1a798f74d466a41e8c
#
_entry.id   433341fc2d36db1a798f74d466a41e8c
#
_cell.length_a   1.000
_cell.length_b   1.000
_cell.length_c   1.000
_cell.angle_alpha   90.00
_cell.angle_beta   90.00
_cell.angle_gamma   90.00
#
_symmetry.space_group_name_H-M   'P 1'
#
loop_
_entity.id
_entity.type
_entity.pdbx_description
1 polymer ?
#
loop_
_entity_poly.entity_id
_entity_poly.type
_entity_poly.pdbx_seq_one_letter_code
_entity_poly.pdbx_strand_id
1 'polypeptide(L)'
;AGRRPDLWTAVSAWCPISDIAAWHQQCLNTPHKGYSEHIESACGGIPASSEHAGKEARKRSPLTWLPNAANLTVDISTGIHDGHTGSVPVSQAIHAYNVLAAPEDRISDQDIAYIVTTEKIPAHLASNESDPAFGSRPVYLRKQSNKVRLTLFEGGHDLLPWPALTWLAKQIAGKTPDWSAGRAPSITAETTELNK
;
A
#
# COMPACT_ATOMS: atom_id res chain seq x y z
N ALA A 1 -5.75 -7.89 8.34
CA ALA A 1 -6.41 -8.67 7.28
C ALA A 1 -5.88 -10.11 7.26
N GLY A 2 -4.62 -10.38 6.91
CA GLY A 2 -4.10 -11.72 6.70
C GLY A 2 -4.22 -12.72 7.85
N ARG A 3 -4.26 -12.29 9.12
CA ARG A 3 -4.47 -13.20 10.26
C ARG A 3 -5.90 -13.69 10.42
N ARG A 4 -6.86 -12.87 10.07
CA ARG A 4 -8.30 -13.15 10.18
C ARG A 4 -9.01 -12.55 8.96
N PRO A 5 -8.81 -13.13 7.75
CA PRO A 5 -9.45 -12.64 6.52
C PRO A 5 -10.97 -12.79 6.57
N ASP A 6 -11.47 -13.72 7.35
CA ASP A 6 -12.89 -14.02 7.54
C ASP A 6 -13.71 -12.87 8.18
N LEU A 7 -13.03 -11.92 8.85
CA LEU A 7 -13.68 -10.79 9.50
C LEU A 7 -13.95 -9.60 8.57
N TRP A 8 -13.41 -9.61 7.34
CA TRP A 8 -13.39 -8.43 6.48
C TRP A 8 -14.11 -8.68 5.15
N THR A 9 -14.92 -7.73 4.74
CA THR A 9 -15.49 -7.70 3.39
C THR A 9 -14.45 -7.25 2.37
N ALA A 10 -13.71 -6.20 2.71
CA ALA A 10 -12.63 -5.64 1.91
C ALA A 10 -11.64 -4.88 2.80
N VAL A 11 -10.46 -4.60 2.28
CA VAL A 11 -9.41 -3.84 2.95
C VAL A 11 -8.82 -2.82 1.99
N SER A 12 -8.71 -1.56 2.44
CA SER A 12 -7.95 -0.51 1.75
C SER A 12 -6.70 -0.20 2.58
N ALA A 13 -5.52 -0.47 2.03
CA ALA A 13 -4.23 -0.28 2.68
C ALA A 13 -3.46 0.84 1.98
N TRP A 14 -3.04 1.84 2.77
CA TRP A 14 -2.32 3.01 2.27
C TRP A 14 -0.93 3.07 2.86
N CYS A 15 0.07 3.23 1.99
CA CYS A 15 1.49 3.27 2.35
C CYS A 15 1.87 2.14 3.32
N PRO A 16 1.48 0.89 3.04
CA PRO A 16 1.59 -0.20 4.00
C PRO A 16 3.03 -0.64 4.19
N ILE A 17 3.40 -0.91 5.44
CA ILE A 17 4.58 -1.71 5.75
C ILE A 17 4.18 -3.18 5.63
N SER A 18 4.88 -3.95 4.81
CA SER A 18 4.58 -5.36 4.57
C SER A 18 5.62 -6.32 5.15
N ASP A 19 6.88 -5.90 5.22
CA ASP A 19 8.00 -6.65 5.81
C ASP A 19 8.74 -5.80 6.85
N ILE A 20 8.62 -6.17 8.12
CA ILE A 20 9.22 -5.46 9.24
C ILE A 20 10.76 -5.56 9.22
N ALA A 21 11.31 -6.71 8.85
CA ALA A 21 12.76 -6.89 8.79
C ALA A 21 13.39 -6.08 7.63
N ALA A 22 12.75 -6.10 6.47
CA ALA A 22 13.17 -5.29 5.32
C ALA A 22 13.05 -3.80 5.64
N TRP A 23 11.94 -3.37 6.26
CA TRP A 23 11.75 -1.97 6.62
C TRP A 23 12.75 -1.49 7.66
N HIS A 24 13.14 -2.34 8.63
CA HIS A 24 14.23 -2.06 9.54
C HIS A 24 15.52 -1.68 8.78
N GLN A 25 15.92 -2.50 7.82
CA GLN A 25 17.12 -2.25 7.00
C GLN A 25 16.99 -0.97 6.16
N GLN A 26 15.81 -0.74 5.59
CA GLN A 26 15.53 0.44 4.76
C GLN A 26 15.61 1.75 5.56
N CYS A 27 15.34 1.73 6.85
CA CYS A 27 15.39 2.91 7.71
C CYS A 27 16.79 3.22 8.28
N LEU A 28 17.71 2.24 8.38
CA LEU A 28 18.97 2.35 9.12
C LEU A 28 19.82 3.57 8.77
N ASN A 29 19.94 3.88 7.47
CA ASN A 29 20.81 4.94 6.95
C ASN A 29 20.02 6.14 6.40
N THR A 30 18.84 6.38 6.95
CA THR A 30 17.96 7.46 6.54
C THR A 30 17.62 8.38 7.72
N PRO A 31 17.00 9.55 7.48
CA PRO A 31 16.46 10.38 8.57
C PRO A 31 15.42 9.65 9.42
N HIS A 32 14.92 8.50 8.96
CA HIS A 32 13.90 7.68 9.63
C HIS A 32 14.49 6.58 10.53
N LYS A 33 15.79 6.63 10.88
CA LYS A 33 16.49 5.65 11.71
C LYS A 33 15.76 5.33 13.03
N GLY A 34 15.03 6.27 13.60
CA GLY A 34 14.24 6.03 14.81
C GLY A 34 13.23 4.87 14.68
N TYR A 35 12.72 4.60 13.49
CA TYR A 35 11.86 3.43 13.26
C TYR A 35 12.61 2.11 13.37
N SER A 36 13.91 2.05 12.97
CA SER A 36 14.72 0.85 13.17
C SER A 36 14.89 0.56 14.67
N GLU A 37 15.12 1.56 15.49
CA GLU A 37 15.24 1.43 16.94
C GLU A 37 13.93 0.96 17.60
N HIS A 38 12.79 1.46 17.12
CA HIS A 38 11.47 0.99 17.55
C HIS A 38 11.22 -0.48 17.17
N ILE A 39 11.65 -0.90 15.96
CA ILE A 39 11.54 -2.29 15.52
C ILE A 39 12.43 -3.19 16.38
N GLU A 40 13.67 -2.79 16.67
CA GLU A 40 14.58 -3.52 17.53
C GLU A 40 13.97 -3.73 18.92
N SER A 41 13.44 -2.65 19.51
CA SER A 41 12.73 -2.73 20.79
C SER A 41 11.53 -3.67 20.75
N ALA A 42 10.71 -3.60 19.69
CA ALA A 42 9.51 -4.42 19.54
C ALA A 42 9.81 -5.91 19.24
N CYS A 43 10.96 -6.18 18.62
CA CYS A 43 11.36 -7.55 18.23
C CYS A 43 12.34 -8.18 19.24
N GLY A 44 12.82 -7.44 20.23
CA GLY A 44 13.81 -7.90 21.19
C GLY A 44 15.21 -8.00 20.60
N GLY A 45 15.55 -7.16 19.62
CA GLY A 45 16.85 -7.05 18.97
C GLY A 45 16.76 -6.79 17.47
N ILE A 46 17.92 -6.70 16.83
CA ILE A 46 18.03 -6.50 15.37
C ILE A 46 17.51 -7.73 14.63
N PRO A 47 16.49 -7.61 13.74
CA PRO A 47 15.89 -8.75 13.06
C PRO A 47 16.86 -9.62 12.28
N ALA A 48 17.91 -9.03 11.67
CA ALA A 48 18.91 -9.74 10.88
C ALA A 48 19.98 -10.45 11.71
N SER A 49 20.19 -10.11 12.99
CA SER A 49 21.30 -10.62 13.81
C SER A 49 20.90 -11.62 14.88
N SER A 50 19.61 -11.84 15.08
CA SER A 50 19.07 -12.71 16.13
C SER A 50 17.93 -13.56 15.59
N GLU A 51 18.00 -14.88 15.83
CA GLU A 51 16.90 -15.78 15.43
C GLU A 51 15.58 -15.39 16.11
N HIS A 52 15.65 -15.01 17.39
CA HIS A 52 14.48 -14.54 18.14
C HIS A 52 13.87 -13.30 17.50
N ALA A 53 14.67 -12.25 17.29
CA ALA A 53 14.21 -11.00 16.71
C ALA A 53 13.68 -11.19 15.28
N GLY A 54 14.35 -12.04 14.48
CA GLY A 54 13.88 -12.41 13.15
C GLY A 54 12.52 -13.13 13.16
N LYS A 55 12.29 -14.04 14.11
CA LYS A 55 10.98 -14.68 14.30
C LYS A 55 9.90 -13.65 14.71
N GLU A 56 10.23 -12.75 15.60
CA GLU A 56 9.30 -11.70 16.04
C GLU A 56 8.99 -10.70 14.93
N ALA A 57 9.98 -10.30 14.12
CA ALA A 57 9.76 -9.48 12.93
C ALA A 57 8.83 -10.17 11.92
N ARG A 58 9.08 -11.47 11.60
CA ARG A 58 8.18 -12.26 10.73
C ARG A 58 6.75 -12.33 11.25
N LYS A 59 6.55 -12.58 12.54
CA LYS A 59 5.20 -12.59 13.14
C LYS A 59 4.46 -11.27 12.98
N ARG A 60 5.17 -10.15 12.92
CA ARG A 60 4.62 -8.80 12.78
C ARG A 60 4.50 -8.37 11.32
N SER A 61 5.19 -9.04 10.39
CA SER A 61 5.19 -8.73 8.97
C SER A 61 3.89 -9.20 8.30
N PRO A 62 3.12 -8.29 7.68
CA PRO A 62 1.95 -8.66 6.86
C PRO A 62 2.24 -9.73 5.82
N LEU A 63 3.41 -9.72 5.15
CA LEU A 63 3.78 -10.73 4.14
C LEU A 63 3.67 -12.17 4.64
N THR A 64 3.92 -12.41 5.94
CA THR A 64 3.76 -13.74 6.55
C THR A 64 2.31 -14.25 6.51
N TRP A 65 1.35 -13.36 6.57
CA TRP A 65 -0.06 -13.68 6.74
C TRP A 65 -0.92 -13.42 5.51
N LEU A 66 -0.45 -12.58 4.59
CA LEU A 66 -1.19 -12.21 3.38
C LEU A 66 -1.59 -13.40 2.50
N PRO A 67 -0.83 -14.51 2.39
CA PRO A 67 -1.29 -15.67 1.65
C PRO A 67 -2.65 -16.21 2.10
N ASN A 68 -2.98 -16.07 3.40
CA ASN A 68 -4.29 -16.47 3.91
C ASN A 68 -5.44 -15.56 3.42
N ALA A 69 -5.11 -14.38 2.93
CA ALA A 69 -6.06 -13.38 2.43
C ALA A 69 -6.28 -13.43 0.92
N ALA A 70 -5.86 -14.49 0.22
CA ALA A 70 -5.99 -14.62 -1.24
C ALA A 70 -7.43 -14.45 -1.75
N ASN A 71 -8.41 -14.76 -0.92
CA ASN A 71 -9.85 -14.59 -1.23
C ASN A 71 -10.46 -13.28 -0.73
N LEU A 72 -9.69 -12.46 -0.03
CA LEU A 72 -10.13 -11.16 0.46
C LEU A 72 -9.87 -10.07 -0.60
N THR A 73 -10.83 -9.17 -0.77
CA THR A 73 -10.67 -8.02 -1.65
C THR A 73 -9.76 -6.99 -0.99
N VAL A 74 -8.62 -6.70 -1.64
CA VAL A 74 -7.59 -5.80 -1.09
C VAL A 74 -7.22 -4.72 -2.09
N ASP A 75 -7.34 -3.46 -1.70
CA ASP A 75 -6.88 -2.30 -2.46
C ASP A 75 -5.66 -1.70 -1.76
N ILE A 76 -4.52 -1.65 -2.46
CA ILE A 76 -3.24 -1.17 -1.94
C ILE A 76 -2.86 0.09 -2.69
N SER A 77 -2.63 1.18 -1.98
CA SER A 77 -2.25 2.47 -2.57
C SER A 77 -1.04 3.06 -1.86
N THR A 78 -0.12 3.67 -2.62
CA THR A 78 1.03 4.40 -2.07
C THR A 78 1.49 5.47 -3.05
N GLY A 79 2.07 6.54 -2.51
CA GLY A 79 2.70 7.57 -3.34
C GLY A 79 4.02 7.05 -3.93
N ILE A 80 4.33 7.48 -5.17
CA ILE A 80 5.55 7.02 -5.86
C ILE A 80 6.84 7.50 -5.20
N HIS A 81 6.76 8.61 -4.45
CA HIS A 81 7.87 9.22 -3.72
C HIS A 81 8.01 8.70 -2.28
N ASP A 82 7.17 7.76 -1.84
CA ASP A 82 7.29 7.18 -0.51
C ASP A 82 8.58 6.38 -0.36
N GLY A 83 9.29 6.60 0.73
CA GLY A 83 10.65 6.13 0.94
C GLY A 83 11.75 7.15 0.57
N HIS A 84 11.44 8.18 -0.23
CA HIS A 84 12.30 9.33 -0.50
C HIS A 84 11.86 10.56 0.30
N THR A 85 10.57 10.88 0.26
CA THR A 85 9.97 11.97 1.05
C THR A 85 9.22 11.45 2.27
N GLY A 86 8.85 10.17 2.29
CA GLY A 86 8.23 9.45 3.40
C GLY A 86 9.14 8.36 3.96
N SER A 87 8.64 7.62 4.95
CA SER A 87 9.43 6.62 5.68
C SER A 87 9.29 5.20 5.17
N VAL A 88 8.35 4.93 4.27
CA VAL A 88 8.03 3.57 3.81
C VAL A 88 8.28 3.45 2.32
N PRO A 89 9.35 2.77 1.89
CA PRO A 89 9.63 2.60 0.47
C PRO A 89 8.47 1.95 -0.28
N VAL A 90 8.19 2.45 -1.49
CA VAL A 90 7.12 1.96 -2.38
C VAL A 90 7.18 0.44 -2.60
N SER A 91 8.36 -0.17 -2.50
CA SER A 91 8.55 -1.62 -2.58
C SER A 91 7.73 -2.40 -1.56
N GLN A 92 7.47 -1.84 -0.38
CA GLN A 92 6.66 -2.49 0.65
C GLN A 92 5.22 -2.76 0.15
N ALA A 93 4.61 -1.78 -0.53
CA ALA A 93 3.29 -1.92 -1.14
C ALA A 93 3.31 -2.92 -2.31
N ILE A 94 4.35 -2.87 -3.16
CA ILE A 94 4.49 -3.76 -4.31
C ILE A 94 4.68 -5.22 -3.86
N HIS A 95 5.49 -5.48 -2.85
CA HIS A 95 5.64 -6.84 -2.32
C HIS A 95 4.34 -7.38 -1.73
N ALA A 96 3.55 -6.56 -1.03
CA ALA A 96 2.23 -6.96 -0.55
C ALA A 96 1.28 -7.33 -1.69
N TYR A 97 1.28 -6.55 -2.78
CA TYR A 97 0.55 -6.87 -4.00
C TYR A 97 1.02 -8.19 -4.61
N ASN A 98 2.32 -8.37 -4.79
CA ASN A 98 2.90 -9.55 -5.43
C ASN A 98 2.55 -10.87 -4.71
N VAL A 99 2.37 -10.83 -3.37
CA VAL A 99 1.95 -12.03 -2.61
C VAL A 99 0.53 -12.45 -2.95
N LEU A 100 -0.36 -11.50 -3.26
CA LEU A 100 -1.77 -11.73 -3.54
C LEU A 100 -2.08 -11.89 -5.03
N ALA A 101 -1.20 -11.38 -5.89
CA ALA A 101 -1.34 -11.43 -7.34
C ALA A 101 -1.02 -12.81 -7.91
N ALA A 102 -1.65 -13.15 -9.05
CA ALA A 102 -1.27 -14.30 -9.87
C ALA A 102 0.20 -14.16 -10.31
N PRO A 103 0.93 -15.27 -10.48
CA PRO A 103 2.36 -15.23 -10.81
C PRO A 103 2.69 -14.38 -12.04
N GLU A 104 1.86 -14.44 -13.08
CA GLU A 104 2.01 -13.71 -14.34
C GLU A 104 1.77 -12.20 -14.21
N ASP A 105 1.06 -11.79 -13.15
CA ASP A 105 0.72 -10.39 -12.89
C ASP A 105 1.70 -9.70 -11.93
N ARG A 106 2.66 -10.43 -11.39
CA ARG A 106 3.63 -9.88 -10.44
C ARG A 106 4.53 -8.85 -11.11
N ILE A 107 4.91 -7.86 -10.35
CA ILE A 107 5.92 -6.88 -10.74
C ILE A 107 7.29 -7.49 -10.43
N SER A 108 8.19 -7.50 -11.40
CA SER A 108 9.52 -8.11 -11.26
C SER A 108 10.40 -7.35 -10.27
N ASP A 109 11.38 -8.05 -9.68
CA ASP A 109 12.35 -7.41 -8.77
C ASP A 109 13.15 -6.31 -9.49
N GLN A 110 13.41 -6.45 -10.80
CA GLN A 110 14.07 -5.43 -11.61
C GLN A 110 13.21 -4.17 -11.74
N ASP A 111 11.91 -4.32 -11.99
CA ASP A 111 10.98 -3.20 -12.08
C ASP A 111 10.80 -2.53 -10.71
N ILE A 112 10.72 -3.32 -9.63
CA ILE A 112 10.65 -2.79 -8.26
C ILE A 112 11.89 -1.95 -7.96
N ALA A 113 13.09 -2.45 -8.26
CA ALA A 113 14.34 -1.72 -8.07
C ALA A 113 14.38 -0.43 -8.90
N TYR A 114 13.90 -0.48 -10.15
CA TYR A 114 13.79 0.69 -11.00
C TYR A 114 12.85 1.75 -10.39
N ILE A 115 11.65 1.35 -9.97
CA ILE A 115 10.66 2.26 -9.37
C ILE A 115 11.23 2.90 -8.11
N VAL A 116 11.80 2.10 -7.21
CA VAL A 116 12.40 2.59 -5.96
C VAL A 116 13.53 3.58 -6.21
N THR A 117 14.37 3.33 -7.22
CA THR A 117 15.56 4.15 -7.46
C THR A 117 15.25 5.44 -8.22
N THR A 118 14.30 5.39 -9.15
CA THR A 118 14.05 6.48 -10.10
C THR A 118 12.79 7.28 -9.80
N GLU A 119 11.93 6.79 -8.90
CA GLU A 119 10.60 7.35 -8.63
C GLU A 119 9.73 7.45 -9.92
N LYS A 120 9.94 6.51 -10.85
CA LYS A 120 9.24 6.45 -12.14
C LYS A 120 8.72 5.04 -12.40
N ILE A 121 7.64 4.96 -13.15
CA ILE A 121 7.09 3.67 -13.60
C ILE A 121 7.74 3.27 -14.93
N PRO A 122 8.24 2.03 -15.07
CA PRO A 122 8.66 1.50 -16.37
C PRO A 122 7.54 1.61 -17.40
N ALA A 123 7.87 1.96 -18.65
CA ALA A 123 6.88 2.24 -19.70
C ALA A 123 5.88 1.08 -19.93
N HIS A 124 6.35 -0.17 -19.79
CA HIS A 124 5.50 -1.35 -19.98
C HIS A 124 4.51 -1.60 -18.82
N LEU A 125 4.71 -0.94 -17.66
CA LEU A 125 3.81 -1.02 -16.51
C LEU A 125 2.95 0.23 -16.35
N ALA A 126 3.28 1.33 -17.05
CA ALA A 126 2.57 2.59 -16.88
C ALA A 126 1.08 2.44 -17.27
N SER A 127 0.22 2.96 -16.42
CA SER A 127 -1.19 3.12 -16.74
C SER A 127 -1.51 4.62 -16.86
N ASN A 128 -2.32 4.97 -17.87
CA ASN A 128 -2.80 6.34 -18.06
C ASN A 128 -4.24 6.46 -17.54
N GLU A 129 -4.55 5.78 -16.45
CA GLU A 129 -5.88 5.83 -15.86
C GLU A 129 -6.10 7.15 -15.13
N SER A 130 -7.25 7.76 -15.41
CA SER A 130 -7.76 8.89 -14.64
C SER A 130 -8.75 8.38 -13.60
N ASP A 131 -8.48 8.65 -12.34
CA ASP A 131 -9.43 8.39 -11.26
C ASP A 131 -9.79 9.70 -10.55
N PRO A 132 -11.00 10.24 -10.79
CA PRO A 132 -11.42 11.49 -10.18
C PRO A 132 -11.39 11.50 -8.65
N ALA A 133 -11.41 10.34 -8.00
CA ALA A 133 -11.30 10.26 -6.55
C ALA A 133 -9.91 10.68 -6.03
N PHE A 134 -8.86 10.58 -6.88
CA PHE A 134 -7.52 11.07 -6.54
C PHE A 134 -7.34 12.58 -6.75
N GLY A 135 -8.38 13.29 -7.22
CA GLY A 135 -8.33 14.72 -7.48
C GLY A 135 -7.38 15.06 -8.62
N SER A 136 -6.46 16.01 -8.39
CA SER A 136 -5.45 16.42 -9.37
C SER A 136 -4.19 15.53 -9.37
N ARG A 137 -4.11 14.50 -8.52
CA ARG A 137 -2.94 13.63 -8.43
C ARG A 137 -2.98 12.57 -9.53
N PRO A 138 -2.00 12.53 -10.44
CA PRO A 138 -1.91 11.48 -11.44
C PRO A 138 -1.79 10.09 -10.81
N VAL A 139 -2.45 9.10 -11.43
CA VAL A 139 -2.24 7.69 -11.14
C VAL A 139 -1.25 7.16 -12.18
N TYR A 140 -0.06 6.79 -11.75
CA TYR A 140 1.02 6.35 -12.64
C TYR A 140 0.97 4.87 -12.95
N LEU A 141 0.53 4.06 -11.99
CA LEU A 141 0.32 2.64 -12.16
C LEU A 141 -0.94 2.21 -11.43
N ARG A 142 -1.79 1.48 -12.13
CA ARG A 142 -2.89 0.73 -11.54
C ARG A 142 -2.89 -0.67 -12.11
N LYS A 143 -2.64 -1.63 -11.26
CA LYS A 143 -2.56 -3.05 -11.66
C LYS A 143 -3.48 -3.87 -10.79
N GLN A 144 -4.33 -4.66 -11.43
CA GLN A 144 -5.25 -5.56 -10.75
C GLN A 144 -4.92 -7.00 -11.10
N SER A 145 -5.01 -7.88 -10.11
CA SER A 145 -4.88 -9.33 -10.28
C SER A 145 -5.72 -10.02 -9.23
N ASN A 146 -6.48 -11.05 -9.60
CA ASN A 146 -7.37 -11.73 -8.68
C ASN A 146 -8.27 -10.74 -7.88
N LYS A 147 -8.13 -10.74 -6.56
CA LYS A 147 -8.85 -9.85 -5.65
C LYS A 147 -7.97 -8.75 -5.04
N VAL A 148 -6.83 -8.46 -5.66
CA VAL A 148 -5.94 -7.38 -5.24
C VAL A 148 -5.78 -6.34 -6.33
N ARG A 149 -5.71 -5.07 -5.95
CA ARG A 149 -5.33 -3.95 -6.80
C ARG A 149 -4.20 -3.17 -6.15
N LEU A 150 -3.21 -2.78 -6.95
CA LEU A 150 -2.15 -1.85 -6.58
C LEU A 150 -2.36 -0.54 -7.33
N THR A 151 -2.25 0.58 -6.62
CA THR A 151 -2.24 1.93 -7.20
C THR A 151 -1.01 2.69 -6.72
N LEU A 152 -0.17 3.16 -7.68
CA LEU A 152 0.91 4.09 -7.42
C LEU A 152 0.51 5.46 -7.99
N PHE A 153 0.50 6.48 -7.13
CA PHE A 153 0.01 7.81 -7.49
C PHE A 153 1.05 8.90 -7.16
N GLU A 154 0.84 10.10 -7.69
CA GLU A 154 1.67 11.27 -7.36
C GLU A 154 1.51 11.64 -5.90
N GLY A 155 2.55 11.42 -5.09
CA GLY A 155 2.58 11.70 -3.67
C GLY A 155 3.68 10.97 -2.93
N GLY A 156 3.81 11.26 -1.64
CA GLY A 156 4.70 10.61 -0.70
C GLY A 156 3.96 9.61 0.20
N HIS A 157 4.20 9.72 1.50
CA HIS A 157 3.53 8.90 2.53
C HIS A 157 2.13 9.44 2.84
N ASP A 158 1.25 9.41 1.84
CA ASP A 158 -0.05 10.06 1.89
C ASP A 158 -1.21 9.04 1.98
N LEU A 159 -2.11 9.26 2.91
CA LEU A 159 -3.44 8.67 2.91
C LEU A 159 -4.43 9.65 2.26
N LEU A 160 -5.07 9.23 1.17
CA LEU A 160 -6.16 9.98 0.55
C LEU A 160 -7.50 9.39 1.02
N PRO A 161 -8.23 10.07 1.92
CA PRO A 161 -9.45 9.51 2.50
C PRO A 161 -10.53 9.24 1.44
N TRP A 162 -10.65 10.13 0.45
CA TRP A 162 -11.73 10.07 -0.51
C TRP A 162 -11.68 8.81 -1.40
N PRO A 163 -10.59 8.46 -2.10
CA PRO A 163 -10.54 7.23 -2.87
C PRO A 163 -10.69 5.98 -1.98
N ALA A 164 -10.14 5.99 -0.76
CA ALA A 164 -10.29 4.88 0.17
C ALA A 164 -11.77 4.64 0.55
N LEU A 165 -12.46 5.69 0.99
CA LEU A 165 -13.85 5.61 1.46
C LEU A 165 -14.82 5.31 0.32
N THR A 166 -14.67 5.97 -0.83
CA THR A 166 -15.56 5.75 -1.98
C THR A 166 -15.42 4.35 -2.55
N TRP A 167 -14.20 3.77 -2.53
CA TRP A 167 -14.01 2.39 -2.93
C TRP A 167 -14.58 1.41 -1.90
N LEU A 168 -14.30 1.57 -0.62
CA LEU A 168 -14.81 0.70 0.44
C LEU A 168 -16.35 0.68 0.49
N ALA A 169 -16.99 1.84 0.29
CA ALA A 169 -18.45 1.96 0.29
C ALA A 169 -19.16 1.12 -0.79
N LYS A 170 -18.45 0.74 -1.85
CA LYS A 170 -18.97 -0.09 -2.95
C LYS A 170 -18.86 -1.60 -2.66
N GLN A 171 -18.06 -2.00 -1.67
CA GLN A 171 -17.78 -3.43 -1.46
C GLN A 171 -18.89 -4.09 -0.66
N ILE A 172 -19.40 -5.20 -1.18
CA ILE A 172 -20.51 -5.97 -0.56
C ILE A 172 -20.02 -7.40 -0.30
N ALA A 173 -20.24 -7.88 0.93
CA ALA A 173 -19.87 -9.23 1.31
C ALA A 173 -20.49 -10.28 0.39
N GLY A 174 -19.69 -11.23 -0.08
CA GLY A 174 -20.13 -12.31 -0.97
C GLY A 174 -20.39 -11.90 -2.42
N LYS A 175 -20.13 -10.64 -2.80
CA LYS A 175 -20.24 -10.18 -4.20
C LYS A 175 -18.86 -10.03 -4.86
N THR A 176 -18.86 -10.00 -6.20
CA THR A 176 -17.67 -9.65 -6.98
C THR A 176 -17.22 -8.23 -6.60
N PRO A 177 -15.91 -7.99 -6.42
CA PRO A 177 -15.40 -6.66 -6.10
C PRO A 177 -15.76 -5.62 -7.17
N ASP A 178 -16.20 -4.45 -6.73
CA ASP A 178 -16.36 -3.30 -7.61
C ASP A 178 -15.06 -2.50 -7.67
N TRP A 179 -14.37 -2.57 -8.80
CA TRP A 179 -13.10 -1.87 -9.06
C TRP A 179 -13.28 -0.57 -9.84
N SER A 180 -14.51 -0.13 -10.09
CA SER A 180 -14.74 1.10 -10.84
C SER A 180 -14.07 2.30 -10.19
N ALA A 181 -13.67 3.27 -11.04
CA ALA A 181 -13.10 4.53 -10.58
C ALA A 181 -14.04 5.26 -9.61
N GLY A 182 -13.45 5.97 -8.67
CA GLY A 182 -14.18 6.79 -7.73
C GLY A 182 -14.90 7.96 -8.41
N ARG A 183 -15.82 8.59 -7.69
CA ARG A 183 -16.36 9.90 -8.09
C ARG A 183 -15.49 10.99 -7.46
N ALA A 184 -15.32 12.10 -8.19
CA ALA A 184 -14.75 13.31 -7.59
C ALA A 184 -15.58 13.73 -6.35
N PRO A 185 -14.95 14.27 -5.30
CA PRO A 185 -15.69 14.86 -4.22
C PRO A 185 -16.60 15.94 -4.79
N SER A 186 -17.90 15.82 -4.56
CA SER A 186 -18.81 16.93 -4.80
C SER A 186 -18.49 18.00 -3.76
N ILE A 187 -17.80 19.04 -4.16
CA ILE A 187 -17.70 20.28 -3.37
C ILE A 187 -19.06 20.93 -3.51
N THR A 188 -20.04 20.50 -2.72
CA THR A 188 -21.17 21.38 -2.41
C THR A 188 -20.57 22.48 -1.57
N ALA A 189 -20.38 23.64 -2.18
CA ALA A 189 -20.15 24.88 -1.47
C ALA A 189 -21.40 25.19 -0.65
N GLU A 190 -21.52 24.57 0.52
CA GLU A 190 -22.31 25.12 1.61
C GLU A 190 -21.48 26.20 2.30
N THR A 191 -21.18 27.26 1.51
CA THR A 191 -20.90 28.55 2.06
C THR A 191 -22.27 29.19 2.19
N THR A 192 -22.85 29.09 3.37
CA THR A 192 -23.83 30.13 3.64
C THR A 192 -24.17 30.27 5.09
N GLU A 193 -23.98 31.50 5.52
CA GLU A 193 -24.79 32.21 6.47
C GLU A 193 -24.77 31.72 7.93
N LEU A 194 -23.63 31.97 8.57
CA LEU A 194 -23.63 32.30 9.98
C LEU A 194 -23.10 33.72 10.14
N ASN A 195 -23.89 34.68 9.65
CA ASN A 195 -23.78 36.08 10.04
C ASN A 195 -25.19 36.71 9.94
N LYS A 196 -25.94 36.58 11.02
CA LYS A 196 -26.90 37.60 11.49
C LYS A 196 -27.11 37.40 12.97
#